data_91892744b5fb76bc44ad0aa2c3d676e5
#
_entry.id   91892744b5fb76bc44ad0aa2c3d676e5
#
_cell.length_a   1.000
_cell.length_b   1.000
_cell.length_c   1.000
_cell.angle_alpha   90.00
_cell.angle_beta   90.00
_cell.angle_gamma   90.00
#
_symmetry.space_group_name_H-M   'P 1'
#
loop_
_entity.id
_entity.type
_entity.pdbx_description
1 polymer ?
#
loop_
_entity_poly.entity_id
_entity_poly.type
_entity_poly.pdbx_seq_one_letter_code
_entity_poly.pdbx_strand_id
1 'polypeptide(L)'
;MLASLILIPLAVALAIVVLPAASARAAALLGTLAAAAMTVVALVQFDWTQGGLMQFLTTKEWLPSLGINLSFGADSISMLMIALTALLGPICVLGSWTAITERVKTFYAWLLILQAAMVGVFVARDLIFFYICFEFTLIPMYVLISLYGSTNRKRAATTFFLYTFTGSVITLAGLAYVAYFNSTLPAETFAGAGTWTFDIDTLEKAAAGQMSLSQQSLVLLALLCGFAVKVPLFPVHTWLPLAHTEAPTAGSVILAGVLLKLGTYGIYRFALGYTPDAFVYYAPVIATLCIIGILYGGLICWVQTDVKKLVAYSSVAHLGFCVLGLAALNHTGIQGSILYMINHGLSTGALFLLIGFMYERYHTRNMKEIGGLAAKMPIWATFMVFFVMASVGLPGLNGFVSEFLCMFGTFQASDQWSTGIWGSEKASTIGATVGKLGPWYAAVASLGVIIAAMYLLIMVGKVVFGPLKEPGGHDAHGGHGGGHGGGHGSDSHTHLPADLTAREITALVPLALACLIFGVYPKPLFEALKEPVDDTVKWVHKIEAPALPDGNVNPNMIGSAEAVTPVANAVSNVQEIAR
;
A
#
# COMPACT_ATOMS: atom_id res chain seq x y z
N MET A 1 0.37 -22.76 -8.85
CA MET A 1 1.04 -21.52 -9.26
C MET A 1 1.13 -20.49 -8.12
N LEU A 2 0.02 -20.01 -7.51
CA LEU A 2 0.12 -19.03 -6.41
C LEU A 2 0.92 -19.54 -5.21
N ALA A 3 0.76 -20.80 -4.84
CA ALA A 3 1.56 -21.41 -3.77
C ALA A 3 3.08 -21.35 -4.04
N SER A 4 3.54 -21.45 -5.29
CA SER A 4 4.96 -21.36 -5.61
C SER A 4 5.55 -19.97 -5.34
N LEU A 5 4.74 -18.89 -5.42
CA LEU A 5 5.16 -17.53 -5.09
C LEU A 5 5.49 -17.38 -3.58
N ILE A 6 4.89 -18.20 -2.74
CA ILE A 6 5.20 -18.29 -1.29
C ILE A 6 6.36 -19.27 -1.06
N LEU A 7 6.32 -20.42 -1.70
CA LEU A 7 7.27 -21.51 -1.42
C LEU A 7 8.68 -21.22 -1.95
N ILE A 8 8.85 -20.53 -3.08
CA ILE A 8 10.17 -20.18 -3.63
C ILE A 8 10.98 -19.34 -2.63
N PRO A 9 10.49 -18.18 -2.12
CA PRO A 9 11.23 -17.40 -1.13
C PRO A 9 11.50 -18.19 0.16
N LEU A 10 10.55 -18.99 0.63
CA LEU A 10 10.74 -19.83 1.83
C LEU A 10 11.81 -20.90 1.64
N ALA A 11 11.80 -21.61 0.52
CA ALA A 11 12.79 -22.63 0.21
C ALA A 11 14.20 -22.04 0.13
N VAL A 12 14.35 -20.85 -0.50
CA VAL A 12 15.62 -20.14 -0.57
C VAL A 12 16.04 -19.61 0.81
N ALA A 13 15.11 -19.12 1.63
CA ALA A 13 15.39 -18.70 3.00
C ALA A 13 15.97 -19.87 3.82
N LEU A 14 15.37 -21.06 3.72
CA LEU A 14 15.87 -22.28 4.36
C LEU A 14 17.25 -22.68 3.81
N ALA A 15 17.45 -22.63 2.50
CA ALA A 15 18.73 -22.92 1.88
C ALA A 15 19.85 -21.99 2.37
N ILE A 16 19.57 -20.68 2.54
CA ILE A 16 20.55 -19.70 3.06
C ILE A 16 21.05 -20.07 4.48
N VAL A 17 20.23 -20.71 5.29
CA VAL A 17 20.66 -21.16 6.63
C VAL A 17 21.82 -22.16 6.55
N VAL A 18 21.79 -23.02 5.53
CA VAL A 18 22.81 -24.08 5.33
C VAL A 18 24.00 -23.57 4.50
N LEU A 19 23.77 -22.73 3.52
CA LEU A 19 24.77 -22.19 2.60
C LEU A 19 25.87 -21.38 3.32
N PRO A 20 27.09 -21.25 2.75
CA PRO A 20 28.11 -20.32 3.24
C PRO A 20 27.64 -18.88 3.25
N ALA A 21 28.11 -18.07 4.20
CA ALA A 21 27.70 -16.66 4.30
C ALA A 21 28.04 -15.83 3.04
N ALA A 22 29.12 -16.18 2.33
CA ALA A 22 29.53 -15.51 1.10
C ALA A 22 28.49 -15.67 -0.04
N SER A 23 27.78 -16.79 -0.12
CA SER A 23 26.77 -17.06 -1.16
C SER A 23 25.36 -16.58 -0.78
N ALA A 24 25.14 -16.16 0.47
CA ALA A 24 23.81 -15.79 0.96
C ALA A 24 23.16 -14.64 0.15
N ARG A 25 23.96 -13.62 -0.23
CA ARG A 25 23.48 -12.49 -1.04
C ARG A 25 23.03 -12.93 -2.44
N ALA A 26 23.87 -13.73 -3.09
CA ALA A 26 23.58 -14.26 -4.42
C ALA A 26 22.37 -15.20 -4.40
N ALA A 27 22.28 -16.08 -3.40
CA ALA A 27 21.12 -16.96 -3.24
C ALA A 27 19.83 -16.16 -3.01
N ALA A 28 19.85 -15.11 -2.18
CA ALA A 28 18.70 -14.24 -1.96
C ALA A 28 18.29 -13.51 -3.25
N LEU A 29 19.26 -13.00 -4.02
CA LEU A 29 18.96 -12.35 -5.29
C LEU A 29 18.33 -13.32 -6.29
N LEU A 30 18.91 -14.51 -6.45
CA LEU A 30 18.36 -15.55 -7.33
C LEU A 30 16.96 -16.00 -6.89
N GLY A 31 16.74 -16.15 -5.59
CA GLY A 31 15.43 -16.51 -5.05
C GLY A 31 14.36 -15.45 -5.29
N THR A 32 14.69 -14.16 -5.08
CA THR A 32 13.76 -13.05 -5.36
C THR A 32 13.52 -12.86 -6.85
N LEU A 33 14.54 -13.06 -7.70
CA LEU A 33 14.39 -13.05 -9.16
C LEU A 33 13.55 -14.23 -9.66
N ALA A 34 13.72 -15.42 -9.09
CA ALA A 34 12.89 -16.58 -9.42
C ALA A 34 11.42 -16.34 -9.03
N ALA A 35 11.16 -15.75 -7.86
CA ALA A 35 9.82 -15.35 -7.45
C ALA A 35 9.24 -14.27 -8.39
N ALA A 36 10.05 -13.29 -8.79
CA ALA A 36 9.65 -12.26 -9.74
C ALA A 36 9.34 -12.85 -11.14
N ALA A 37 10.17 -13.76 -11.63
CA ALA A 37 9.93 -14.45 -12.89
C ALA A 37 8.63 -15.28 -12.85
N MET A 38 8.39 -16.01 -11.74
CA MET A 38 7.14 -16.75 -11.56
C MET A 38 5.93 -15.83 -11.47
N THR A 39 6.08 -14.63 -10.89
CA THR A 39 5.03 -13.61 -10.87
C THR A 39 4.75 -13.11 -12.29
N VAL A 40 5.77 -12.88 -13.13
CA VAL A 40 5.57 -12.50 -14.53
C VAL A 40 4.79 -13.60 -15.28
N VAL A 41 5.10 -14.87 -15.06
CA VAL A 41 4.34 -15.99 -15.65
C VAL A 41 2.87 -15.93 -15.19
N ALA A 42 2.62 -15.65 -13.91
CA ALA A 42 1.28 -15.51 -13.38
C ALA A 42 0.52 -14.32 -14.01
N LEU A 43 1.18 -13.17 -14.17
CA LEU A 43 0.60 -11.97 -14.81
C LEU A 43 0.23 -12.20 -16.28
N VAL A 44 1.05 -12.98 -17.00
CA VAL A 44 0.78 -13.32 -18.42
C VAL A 44 -0.37 -14.32 -18.57
N GLN A 45 -0.52 -15.23 -17.60
CA GLN A 45 -1.60 -16.23 -17.62
C GLN A 45 -2.91 -15.72 -17.00
N PHE A 46 -2.88 -14.57 -16.33
CA PHE A 46 -4.06 -13.97 -15.71
C PHE A 46 -4.98 -13.38 -16.79
N ASP A 47 -6.25 -13.71 -16.73
CA ASP A 47 -7.27 -13.12 -17.62
C ASP A 47 -7.71 -11.75 -17.07
N TRP A 48 -7.13 -10.70 -17.62
CA TRP A 48 -7.41 -9.32 -17.24
C TRP A 48 -8.80 -8.84 -17.66
N THR A 49 -9.49 -9.57 -18.55
CA THR A 49 -10.87 -9.25 -18.93
C THR A 49 -11.89 -9.73 -17.91
N GLN A 50 -11.48 -10.59 -17.00
CA GLN A 50 -12.27 -11.09 -15.87
C GLN A 50 -11.56 -10.73 -14.54
N GLY A 51 -11.12 -9.49 -14.42
CA GLY A 51 -10.29 -9.03 -13.31
C GLY A 51 -10.97 -9.05 -11.95
N GLY A 52 -12.30 -8.99 -11.90
CA GLY A 52 -13.10 -9.10 -10.68
C GLY A 52 -13.21 -10.53 -10.14
N LEU A 53 -13.03 -11.53 -10.99
CA LEU A 53 -13.13 -12.93 -10.58
C LEU A 53 -11.83 -13.42 -9.95
N MET A 54 -11.97 -14.29 -8.94
CA MET A 54 -10.83 -14.98 -8.36
C MET A 54 -10.32 -16.07 -9.31
N GLN A 55 -9.05 -15.95 -9.69
CA GLN A 55 -8.38 -16.87 -10.59
C GLN A 55 -7.32 -17.69 -9.85
N PHE A 56 -6.81 -18.75 -10.52
CA PHE A 56 -5.83 -19.68 -9.97
C PHE A 56 -6.27 -20.35 -8.66
N LEU A 57 -7.59 -20.55 -8.51
CA LEU A 57 -8.18 -21.14 -7.32
C LEU A 57 -7.56 -22.50 -7.00
N THR A 58 -7.16 -22.67 -5.76
CA THR A 58 -6.67 -23.95 -5.24
C THR A 58 -7.06 -24.04 -3.78
N THR A 59 -7.86 -25.06 -3.43
CA THR A 59 -8.28 -25.30 -2.05
C THR A 59 -7.83 -26.68 -1.62
N LYS A 60 -7.22 -26.78 -0.44
CA LYS A 60 -6.89 -28.03 0.25
C LYS A 60 -7.34 -27.93 1.69
N GLU A 61 -8.01 -28.96 2.15
CA GLU A 61 -8.36 -29.10 3.55
C GLU A 61 -7.10 -29.14 4.41
N TRP A 62 -7.06 -28.32 5.46
CA TRP A 62 -5.94 -28.29 6.41
C TRP A 62 -6.38 -28.77 7.80
N LEU A 63 -7.40 -28.13 8.38
CA LEU A 63 -7.98 -28.52 9.67
C LEU A 63 -9.50 -28.59 9.52
N PRO A 64 -10.05 -29.69 8.95
CA PRO A 64 -11.49 -29.82 8.64
C PRO A 64 -12.38 -29.66 9.87
N SER A 65 -11.92 -30.17 11.03
CA SER A 65 -12.66 -30.05 12.30
C SER A 65 -12.85 -28.60 12.78
N LEU A 66 -12.02 -27.68 12.31
CA LEU A 66 -12.08 -26.25 12.62
C LEU A 66 -12.62 -25.42 11.45
N GLY A 67 -12.96 -26.04 10.31
CA GLY A 67 -13.41 -25.34 9.10
C GLY A 67 -12.32 -24.49 8.42
N ILE A 68 -11.03 -24.81 8.64
CA ILE A 68 -9.88 -24.06 8.12
C ILE A 68 -9.31 -24.78 6.90
N ASN A 69 -9.17 -24.05 5.79
CA ASN A 69 -8.64 -24.54 4.54
C ASN A 69 -7.39 -23.76 4.08
N LEU A 70 -6.49 -24.43 3.39
CA LEU A 70 -5.45 -23.75 2.60
C LEU A 70 -6.06 -23.42 1.24
N SER A 71 -6.70 -22.26 1.16
CA SER A 71 -7.35 -21.78 -0.05
C SER A 71 -6.61 -20.56 -0.60
N PHE A 72 -6.25 -20.62 -1.88
CA PHE A 72 -5.53 -19.60 -2.61
C PHE A 72 -6.34 -19.16 -3.82
N GLY A 73 -6.30 -17.88 -4.11
CA GLY A 73 -6.87 -17.26 -5.30
C GLY A 73 -6.39 -15.82 -5.42
N ALA A 74 -6.49 -15.23 -6.58
CA ALA A 74 -6.16 -13.83 -6.77
C ALA A 74 -7.08 -13.18 -7.81
N ASP A 75 -7.54 -11.99 -7.52
CA ASP A 75 -8.15 -11.06 -8.45
C ASP A 75 -7.10 -10.09 -9.00
N SER A 76 -7.49 -9.17 -9.87
CA SER A 76 -6.55 -8.20 -10.46
C SER A 76 -5.88 -7.31 -9.41
N ILE A 77 -6.57 -6.94 -8.33
CA ILE A 77 -6.02 -6.11 -7.26
C ILE A 77 -4.92 -6.88 -6.52
N SER A 78 -5.20 -8.13 -6.13
CA SER A 78 -4.23 -9.02 -5.51
C SER A 78 -3.01 -9.25 -6.42
N MET A 79 -3.24 -9.47 -7.72
CA MET A 79 -2.16 -9.66 -8.69
C MET A 79 -1.26 -8.43 -8.82
N LEU A 80 -1.83 -7.22 -8.81
CA LEU A 80 -1.04 -5.98 -8.84
C LEU A 80 -0.22 -5.79 -7.55
N MET A 81 -0.76 -6.15 -6.38
CA MET A 81 -0.01 -6.10 -5.12
C MET A 81 1.11 -7.16 -5.07
N ILE A 82 0.86 -8.36 -5.62
CA ILE A 82 1.87 -9.41 -5.76
C ILE A 82 2.99 -8.94 -6.72
N ALA A 83 2.62 -8.30 -7.83
CA ALA A 83 3.58 -7.74 -8.79
C ALA A 83 4.48 -6.68 -8.14
N LEU A 84 3.91 -5.76 -7.35
CA LEU A 84 4.68 -4.77 -6.59
C LEU A 84 5.64 -5.45 -5.59
N THR A 85 5.16 -6.47 -4.87
CA THR A 85 5.96 -7.21 -3.89
C THR A 85 7.12 -7.93 -4.57
N ALA A 86 6.87 -8.57 -5.71
CA ALA A 86 7.87 -9.28 -6.50
C ALA A 86 8.90 -8.34 -7.13
N LEU A 87 8.50 -7.14 -7.55
CA LEU A 87 9.42 -6.11 -8.05
C LEU A 87 10.36 -5.60 -6.95
N LEU A 88 9.84 -5.33 -5.77
CA LEU A 88 10.62 -4.78 -4.65
C LEU A 88 11.58 -5.80 -4.03
N GLY A 89 11.32 -7.09 -4.12
CA GLY A 89 12.18 -8.14 -3.56
C GLY A 89 13.64 -8.07 -4.03
N PRO A 90 13.95 -8.23 -5.34
CA PRO A 90 15.30 -8.10 -5.88
C PRO A 90 15.92 -6.72 -5.60
N ILE A 91 15.12 -5.65 -5.68
CA ILE A 91 15.55 -4.28 -5.43
C ILE A 91 16.05 -4.12 -3.99
N CYS A 92 15.35 -4.71 -3.00
CA CYS A 92 15.78 -4.69 -1.60
C CYS A 92 17.06 -5.49 -1.38
N VAL A 93 17.26 -6.61 -2.08
CA VAL A 93 18.52 -7.37 -2.01
C VAL A 93 19.67 -6.56 -2.60
N LEU A 94 19.49 -5.94 -3.77
CA LEU A 94 20.48 -5.07 -4.40
C LEU A 94 20.79 -3.83 -3.55
N GLY A 95 19.76 -3.20 -2.99
CA GLY A 95 19.88 -2.00 -2.17
C GLY A 95 20.54 -2.22 -0.80
N SER A 96 20.57 -3.48 -0.32
CA SER A 96 21.22 -3.82 0.96
C SER A 96 22.58 -4.52 0.81
N TRP A 97 23.07 -4.66 -0.44
CA TRP A 97 24.22 -5.50 -0.75
C TRP A 97 25.52 -5.11 -0.01
N THR A 98 25.80 -3.81 0.08
CA THR A 98 26.98 -3.24 0.78
C THR A 98 26.68 -2.89 2.23
N ALA A 99 25.48 -2.44 2.52
CA ALA A 99 25.09 -1.99 3.85
C ALA A 99 25.11 -3.11 4.91
N ILE A 100 24.83 -4.36 4.52
CA ILE A 100 24.74 -5.49 5.45
C ILE A 100 26.02 -6.30 5.41
N THR A 101 26.86 -6.14 6.44
CA THR A 101 28.13 -6.83 6.59
C THR A 101 28.10 -7.90 7.68
N GLU A 102 27.30 -7.70 8.73
CA GLU A 102 27.16 -8.63 9.84
C GLU A 102 25.91 -9.50 9.70
N ARG A 103 25.99 -10.75 10.15
CA ARG A 103 24.87 -11.71 10.17
C ARG A 103 24.09 -11.77 8.84
N VAL A 104 24.82 -11.74 7.73
CA VAL A 104 24.27 -11.62 6.36
C VAL A 104 23.21 -12.69 6.08
N LYS A 105 23.44 -13.94 6.50
CA LYS A 105 22.48 -15.04 6.33
C LYS A 105 21.15 -14.75 7.02
N THR A 106 21.18 -14.30 8.26
CA THR A 106 19.98 -13.96 9.05
C THR A 106 19.19 -12.85 8.39
N PHE A 107 19.85 -11.80 7.88
CA PHE A 107 19.19 -10.69 7.21
C PHE A 107 18.40 -11.15 5.99
N TYR A 108 19.07 -11.85 5.07
CA TYR A 108 18.43 -12.26 3.81
C TYR A 108 17.40 -13.37 4.01
N ALA A 109 17.61 -14.28 4.96
CA ALA A 109 16.59 -15.27 5.30
C ALA A 109 15.30 -14.61 5.79
N TRP A 110 15.38 -13.66 6.73
CA TRP A 110 14.20 -12.94 7.21
C TRP A 110 13.55 -12.05 6.16
N LEU A 111 14.35 -11.46 5.25
CA LEU A 111 13.81 -10.67 4.12
C LEU A 111 12.98 -11.54 3.18
N LEU A 112 13.43 -12.74 2.85
CA LEU A 112 12.71 -13.70 2.01
C LEU A 112 11.45 -14.26 2.70
N ILE A 113 11.55 -14.57 4.00
CA ILE A 113 10.40 -14.99 4.80
C ILE A 113 9.33 -13.89 4.83
N LEU A 114 9.74 -12.63 4.98
CA LEU A 114 8.85 -11.49 4.94
C LEU A 114 8.15 -11.36 3.58
N GLN A 115 8.90 -11.54 2.48
CA GLN A 115 8.33 -11.53 1.13
C GLN A 115 7.28 -12.64 0.96
N ALA A 116 7.55 -13.84 1.42
CA ALA A 116 6.62 -14.95 1.37
C ALA A 116 5.33 -14.67 2.15
N ALA A 117 5.45 -14.10 3.36
CA ALA A 117 4.31 -13.74 4.19
C ALA A 117 3.44 -12.65 3.54
N MET A 118 4.06 -11.62 2.93
CA MET A 118 3.32 -10.57 2.22
C MET A 118 2.54 -11.11 1.01
N VAL A 119 3.15 -11.98 0.21
CA VAL A 119 2.45 -12.67 -0.90
C VAL A 119 1.31 -13.52 -0.34
N GLY A 120 1.55 -14.23 0.77
CA GLY A 120 0.52 -15.04 1.44
C GLY A 120 -0.75 -14.26 1.79
N VAL A 121 -0.60 -13.00 2.23
CA VAL A 121 -1.75 -12.10 2.50
C VAL A 121 -2.58 -11.84 1.26
N PHE A 122 -1.95 -11.59 0.11
CA PHE A 122 -2.67 -11.23 -1.12
C PHE A 122 -3.31 -12.42 -1.85
N VAL A 123 -2.82 -13.63 -1.62
CA VAL A 123 -3.39 -14.84 -2.24
C VAL A 123 -4.38 -15.59 -1.36
N ALA A 124 -4.55 -15.18 -0.11
CA ALA A 124 -5.38 -15.88 0.87
C ALA A 124 -6.87 -15.80 0.50
N ARG A 125 -7.55 -16.97 0.51
CA ARG A 125 -9.00 -17.11 0.37
C ARG A 125 -9.65 -17.69 1.63
N ASP A 126 -8.83 -18.11 2.60
CA ASP A 126 -9.24 -18.48 3.93
C ASP A 126 -8.83 -17.39 4.92
N LEU A 127 -9.75 -16.99 5.77
CA LEU A 127 -9.58 -15.87 6.70
C LEU A 127 -8.49 -16.12 7.75
N ILE A 128 -8.37 -17.37 8.21
CA ILE A 128 -7.32 -17.75 9.17
C ILE A 128 -5.96 -17.76 8.49
N PHE A 129 -5.87 -18.28 7.26
CA PHE A 129 -4.62 -18.23 6.51
C PHE A 129 -4.20 -16.78 6.20
N PHE A 130 -5.16 -15.93 5.82
CA PHE A 130 -4.94 -14.49 5.68
C PHE A 130 -4.35 -13.90 6.96
N TYR A 131 -5.01 -14.12 8.10
CA TYR A 131 -4.61 -13.55 9.38
C TYR A 131 -3.22 -14.04 9.83
N ILE A 132 -2.94 -15.33 9.67
CA ILE A 132 -1.62 -15.90 9.96
C ILE A 132 -0.54 -15.19 9.13
N CYS A 133 -0.72 -15.06 7.82
CA CYS A 133 0.23 -14.37 6.96
C CYS A 133 0.38 -12.89 7.32
N PHE A 134 -0.74 -12.22 7.61
CA PHE A 134 -0.79 -10.80 7.98
C PHE A 134 -0.01 -10.53 9.27
N GLU A 135 -0.22 -11.34 10.31
CA GLU A 135 0.51 -11.24 11.58
C GLU A 135 1.97 -11.68 11.46
N PHE A 136 2.21 -12.75 10.70
CA PHE A 136 3.55 -13.27 10.55
C PHE A 136 4.51 -12.26 9.89
N THR A 137 4.00 -11.26 9.15
CA THR A 137 4.85 -10.17 8.64
C THR A 137 5.54 -9.37 9.74
N LEU A 138 4.98 -9.34 10.95
CA LEU A 138 5.52 -8.57 12.07
C LEU A 138 6.83 -9.15 12.61
N ILE A 139 6.95 -10.47 12.65
CA ILE A 139 8.13 -11.16 13.22
C ILE A 139 9.39 -10.88 12.39
N PRO A 140 9.42 -11.12 11.06
CA PRO A 140 10.57 -10.77 10.24
C PRO A 140 10.93 -9.28 10.33
N MET A 141 9.94 -8.40 10.28
CA MET A 141 10.17 -6.96 10.36
C MET A 141 10.74 -6.54 11.73
N TYR A 142 10.23 -7.12 12.83
CA TYR A 142 10.78 -6.91 14.16
C TYR A 142 12.25 -7.31 14.22
N VAL A 143 12.61 -8.49 13.68
CA VAL A 143 13.99 -8.97 13.63
C VAL A 143 14.87 -8.05 12.79
N LEU A 144 14.40 -7.65 11.60
CA LEU A 144 15.14 -6.73 10.73
C LEU A 144 15.40 -5.38 11.41
N ILE A 145 14.42 -4.78 12.07
CA ILE A 145 14.59 -3.51 12.77
C ILE A 145 15.50 -3.71 14.01
N SER A 146 15.26 -4.72 14.84
CA SER A 146 15.93 -4.88 16.13
C SER A 146 17.41 -5.26 16.01
N LEU A 147 17.79 -6.00 14.95
CA LEU A 147 19.18 -6.45 14.74
C LEU A 147 19.98 -5.51 13.83
N TYR A 148 19.35 -4.96 12.79
CA TYR A 148 20.04 -4.20 11.72
C TYR A 148 19.68 -2.72 11.69
N GLY A 149 18.85 -2.27 12.63
CA GLY A 149 18.47 -0.87 12.76
C GLY A 149 19.57 -0.01 13.39
N SER A 150 19.33 1.30 13.42
CA SER A 150 20.28 2.28 13.98
C SER A 150 20.20 2.37 15.53
N THR A 151 20.47 3.50 16.10
CA THR A 151 20.74 3.71 17.54
C THR A 151 19.58 3.25 18.45
N ASN A 152 18.33 3.59 18.12
CA ASN A 152 17.13 3.29 18.94
C ASN A 152 16.36 2.05 18.45
N ARG A 153 17.03 1.17 17.70
CA ARG A 153 16.43 0.01 17.01
C ARG A 153 15.55 -0.88 17.88
N LYS A 154 15.95 -1.16 19.13
CA LYS A 154 15.15 -2.01 20.04
C LYS A 154 13.83 -1.35 20.41
N ARG A 155 13.87 -0.05 20.77
CA ARG A 155 12.66 0.71 21.07
C ARG A 155 11.75 0.79 19.86
N ALA A 156 12.30 1.07 18.69
CA ALA A 156 11.54 1.16 17.43
C ALA A 156 10.87 -0.18 17.08
N ALA A 157 11.61 -1.30 17.16
CA ALA A 157 11.08 -2.63 16.91
C ALA A 157 9.96 -3.00 17.88
N THR A 158 10.17 -2.75 19.18
CA THR A 158 9.15 -3.05 20.21
C THR A 158 7.90 -2.17 20.04
N THR A 159 8.08 -0.87 19.78
CA THR A 159 6.95 0.03 19.54
C THR A 159 6.16 -0.40 18.30
N PHE A 160 6.85 -0.69 17.19
CA PHE A 160 6.23 -1.22 15.98
C PHE A 160 5.41 -2.49 16.26
N PHE A 161 6.03 -3.46 16.93
CA PHE A 161 5.39 -4.74 17.22
C PHE A 161 4.16 -4.58 18.12
N LEU A 162 4.30 -3.87 19.25
CA LEU A 162 3.19 -3.69 20.21
C LEU A 162 2.01 -2.94 19.59
N TYR A 163 2.30 -1.84 18.86
CA TYR A 163 1.23 -1.07 18.21
C TYR A 163 0.42 -1.91 17.22
N THR A 164 1.15 -2.59 16.31
CA THR A 164 0.51 -3.35 15.25
C THR A 164 -0.16 -4.60 15.77
N PHE A 165 0.46 -5.33 16.69
CA PHE A 165 -0.10 -6.53 17.30
C PHE A 165 -1.35 -6.24 18.12
N THR A 166 -1.36 -5.17 18.93
CA THR A 166 -2.54 -4.82 19.74
C THR A 166 -3.74 -4.50 18.85
N GLY A 167 -3.53 -3.74 17.77
CA GLY A 167 -4.60 -3.44 16.81
C GLY A 167 -5.14 -4.70 16.12
N SER A 168 -4.25 -5.58 15.69
CA SER A 168 -4.63 -6.77 14.93
C SER A 168 -5.32 -7.85 15.76
N VAL A 169 -5.02 -7.96 17.05
CA VAL A 169 -5.78 -8.86 17.97
C VAL A 169 -7.24 -8.41 18.06
N ILE A 170 -7.51 -7.11 18.09
CA ILE A 170 -8.89 -6.59 18.05
C ILE A 170 -9.55 -6.92 16.70
N THR A 171 -8.79 -6.77 15.61
CA THR A 171 -9.27 -7.20 14.27
C THR A 171 -9.60 -8.69 14.23
N LEU A 172 -8.77 -9.55 14.82
CA LEU A 172 -9.05 -10.98 14.90
C LEU A 172 -10.39 -11.26 15.63
N ALA A 173 -10.65 -10.54 16.71
CA ALA A 173 -11.92 -10.68 17.43
C ALA A 173 -13.12 -10.31 16.54
N GLY A 174 -13.00 -9.24 15.72
CA GLY A 174 -14.00 -8.86 14.73
C GLY A 174 -14.21 -9.93 13.66
N LEU A 175 -13.12 -10.47 13.11
CA LEU A 175 -13.17 -11.52 12.10
C LEU A 175 -13.75 -12.83 12.66
N ALA A 176 -13.39 -13.21 13.89
CA ALA A 176 -13.95 -14.37 14.57
C ALA A 176 -15.45 -14.21 14.83
N TYR A 177 -15.89 -12.98 15.16
CA TYR A 177 -17.31 -12.70 15.32
C TYR A 177 -18.09 -12.90 14.01
N VAL A 178 -17.54 -12.54 12.86
CA VAL A 178 -18.16 -12.78 11.54
C VAL A 178 -18.34 -14.28 11.29
N ALA A 179 -17.32 -15.10 11.58
CA ALA A 179 -17.41 -16.55 11.43
C ALA A 179 -18.46 -17.16 12.39
N TYR A 180 -18.47 -16.69 13.63
CA TYR A 180 -19.50 -17.08 14.61
C TYR A 180 -20.90 -16.68 14.13
N PHE A 181 -21.09 -15.46 13.65
CA PHE A 181 -22.37 -14.99 13.13
C PHE A 181 -22.87 -15.86 11.98
N ASN A 182 -22.00 -16.20 11.00
CA ASN A 182 -22.37 -17.11 9.91
C ASN A 182 -22.88 -18.46 10.43
N SER A 183 -22.24 -19.02 11.48
CA SER A 183 -22.64 -20.31 12.04
C SER A 183 -24.01 -20.29 12.74
N THR A 184 -24.51 -19.11 13.09
CA THR A 184 -25.83 -18.93 13.75
C THR A 184 -26.96 -18.71 12.75
N LEU A 185 -26.66 -18.50 11.46
CA LEU A 185 -27.67 -18.28 10.42
C LEU A 185 -28.40 -19.58 10.08
N PRO A 186 -29.68 -19.51 9.67
CA PRO A 186 -30.37 -20.67 9.09
C PRO A 186 -29.67 -21.16 7.82
N ALA A 187 -29.56 -22.49 7.68
CA ALA A 187 -28.82 -23.09 6.54
C ALA A 187 -29.47 -22.79 5.17
N GLU A 188 -30.74 -22.44 5.15
CA GLU A 188 -31.50 -22.05 3.96
C GLU A 188 -31.25 -20.62 3.49
N THR A 189 -30.51 -19.78 4.27
CA THR A 189 -30.30 -18.36 3.97
C THR A 189 -29.52 -18.19 2.68
N PHE A 190 -28.42 -18.90 2.54
CA PHE A 190 -27.58 -19.00 1.32
C PHE A 190 -26.61 -20.20 1.44
N ALA A 191 -25.98 -20.59 0.33
CA ALA A 191 -25.02 -21.70 0.34
C ALA A 191 -23.83 -21.42 1.27
N GLY A 192 -23.68 -22.20 2.35
CA GLY A 192 -22.65 -22.04 3.37
C GLY A 192 -23.11 -21.33 4.65
N ALA A 193 -24.34 -20.77 4.70
CA ALA A 193 -24.92 -20.27 5.93
C ALA A 193 -25.13 -21.41 6.94
N GLY A 194 -25.11 -21.09 8.23
CA GLY A 194 -25.27 -22.06 9.31
C GLY A 194 -24.08 -23.01 9.52
N THR A 195 -22.99 -22.81 8.77
CA THR A 195 -21.77 -23.60 8.89
C THR A 195 -20.66 -22.80 9.56
N TRP A 196 -19.81 -23.52 10.31
CA TRP A 196 -18.58 -22.95 10.83
C TRP A 196 -17.52 -23.01 9.74
N THR A 197 -17.18 -21.85 9.15
CA THR A 197 -16.24 -21.74 8.03
C THR A 197 -15.40 -20.46 8.13
N PHE A 198 -14.25 -20.45 7.49
CA PHE A 198 -13.38 -19.29 7.32
C PHE A 198 -13.21 -18.91 5.83
N ASP A 199 -14.06 -19.44 4.95
CA ASP A 199 -14.08 -19.02 3.56
C ASP A 199 -14.52 -17.55 3.44
N ILE A 200 -13.66 -16.73 2.82
CA ILE A 200 -13.81 -15.27 2.78
C ILE A 200 -15.11 -14.87 2.07
N ASP A 201 -15.47 -15.52 0.96
CA ASP A 201 -16.67 -15.18 0.18
C ASP A 201 -17.96 -15.54 0.91
N THR A 202 -17.96 -16.67 1.61
CA THR A 202 -19.09 -17.09 2.45
C THR A 202 -19.31 -16.10 3.59
N LEU A 203 -18.23 -15.69 4.25
CA LEU A 203 -18.28 -14.73 5.35
C LEU A 203 -18.68 -13.32 4.89
N GLU A 204 -18.30 -12.91 3.69
CA GLU A 204 -18.71 -11.64 3.11
C GLU A 204 -20.23 -11.60 2.89
N LYS A 205 -20.80 -12.65 2.33
CA LYS A 205 -22.26 -12.77 2.14
C LYS A 205 -23.01 -12.75 3.48
N ALA A 206 -22.49 -13.42 4.50
CA ALA A 206 -23.07 -13.41 5.84
C ALA A 206 -23.03 -12.02 6.46
N ALA A 207 -21.88 -11.37 6.45
CA ALA A 207 -21.68 -10.10 7.13
C ALA A 207 -22.44 -8.96 6.45
N ALA A 208 -22.22 -8.75 5.16
CA ALA A 208 -22.82 -7.64 4.43
C ALA A 208 -24.33 -7.83 4.17
N GLY A 209 -24.77 -9.09 3.97
CA GLY A 209 -26.15 -9.39 3.63
C GLY A 209 -27.09 -9.58 4.82
N GLN A 210 -26.58 -10.02 5.98
CA GLN A 210 -27.42 -10.46 7.10
C GLN A 210 -27.18 -9.71 8.41
N MET A 211 -26.03 -9.03 8.59
CA MET A 211 -25.79 -8.24 9.80
C MET A 211 -26.56 -6.94 9.79
N SER A 212 -27.13 -6.59 10.94
CA SER A 212 -27.69 -5.25 11.19
C SER A 212 -26.59 -4.17 11.17
N LEU A 213 -26.99 -2.91 10.96
CA LEU A 213 -26.06 -1.78 10.98
C LEU A 213 -25.24 -1.70 12.28
N SER A 214 -25.84 -2.02 13.42
CA SER A 214 -25.13 -2.01 14.72
C SER A 214 -24.06 -3.12 14.79
N GLN A 215 -24.35 -4.32 14.29
CA GLN A 215 -23.38 -5.41 14.23
C GLN A 215 -22.26 -5.08 13.24
N GLN A 216 -22.59 -4.60 12.02
CA GLN A 216 -21.60 -4.14 11.06
C GLN A 216 -20.73 -3.01 11.65
N SER A 217 -21.31 -2.08 12.44
CA SER A 217 -20.55 -0.98 13.08
C SER A 217 -19.53 -1.50 14.08
N LEU A 218 -19.87 -2.50 14.88
CA LEU A 218 -18.92 -3.12 15.84
C LEU A 218 -17.79 -3.86 15.09
N VAL A 219 -18.14 -4.62 14.04
CA VAL A 219 -17.16 -5.31 13.21
C VAL A 219 -16.26 -4.31 12.50
N LEU A 220 -16.82 -3.24 11.90
CA LEU A 220 -16.05 -2.18 11.26
C LEU A 220 -15.05 -1.53 12.24
N LEU A 221 -15.48 -1.20 13.44
CA LEU A 221 -14.60 -0.65 14.46
C LEU A 221 -13.45 -1.60 14.80
N ALA A 222 -13.75 -2.88 14.98
CA ALA A 222 -12.74 -3.89 15.27
C ALA A 222 -11.74 -4.05 14.11
N LEU A 223 -12.22 -4.07 12.86
CA LEU A 223 -11.36 -4.15 11.67
C LEU A 223 -10.49 -2.90 11.51
N LEU A 224 -11.05 -1.71 11.71
CA LEU A 224 -10.31 -0.46 11.63
C LEU A 224 -9.27 -0.32 12.75
N CYS A 225 -9.47 -0.89 13.95
CA CYS A 225 -8.46 -0.90 15.00
C CYS A 225 -7.12 -1.50 14.55
N GLY A 226 -7.11 -2.56 13.74
CA GLY A 226 -5.85 -3.12 13.23
C GLY A 226 -5.43 -2.54 11.89
N PHE A 227 -6.36 -2.42 10.94
CA PHE A 227 -5.99 -1.93 9.62
C PHE A 227 -5.59 -0.45 9.62
N ALA A 228 -6.26 0.42 10.40
CA ALA A 228 -5.88 1.82 10.53
C ALA A 228 -4.54 2.02 11.26
N VAL A 229 -4.20 1.13 12.20
CA VAL A 229 -2.84 1.10 12.78
C VAL A 229 -1.82 0.73 11.72
N LYS A 230 -2.09 -0.29 10.91
CA LYS A 230 -1.16 -0.77 9.86
C LYS A 230 -0.98 0.24 8.73
N VAL A 231 -2.05 0.97 8.33
CA VAL A 231 -2.02 2.06 7.33
C VAL A 231 -1.31 3.31 7.82
N PRO A 232 -1.03 3.50 9.02
CA PRO A 232 -0.89 4.53 10.02
C PRO A 232 -1.80 5.76 9.82
N LEU A 233 -3.10 5.55 9.98
CA LEU A 233 -4.04 6.66 9.99
C LEU A 233 -3.94 7.49 11.29
N PHE A 234 -4.29 8.77 11.21
CA PHE A 234 -4.43 9.58 12.41
C PHE A 234 -5.59 9.05 13.29
N PRO A 235 -5.42 8.91 14.61
CA PRO A 235 -4.28 9.28 15.47
C PRO A 235 -3.26 8.14 15.72
N VAL A 236 -3.44 6.96 15.15
CA VAL A 236 -2.66 5.74 15.45
C VAL A 236 -1.38 5.56 14.61
N HIS A 237 -0.81 6.66 14.12
CA HIS A 237 0.34 6.68 13.19
C HIS A 237 1.73 6.80 13.84
N THR A 238 1.79 7.08 15.14
CA THR A 238 3.03 7.54 15.81
C THR A 238 4.17 6.53 15.82
N TRP A 239 3.89 5.25 15.63
CA TRP A 239 4.88 4.19 15.53
C TRP A 239 5.70 4.25 14.22
N LEU A 240 5.07 4.72 13.12
CA LEU A 240 5.63 4.63 11.78
C LEU A 240 6.92 5.43 11.61
N PRO A 241 6.99 6.73 11.98
CA PRO A 241 8.21 7.50 11.81
C PRO A 241 9.39 6.93 12.62
N LEU A 242 9.12 6.39 13.81
CA LEU A 242 10.14 5.74 14.63
C LEU A 242 10.66 4.46 13.97
N ALA A 243 9.77 3.61 13.49
CA ALA A 243 10.11 2.36 12.81
C ALA A 243 10.94 2.63 11.54
N HIS A 244 10.48 3.55 10.67
CA HIS A 244 11.21 3.89 9.43
C HIS A 244 12.58 4.49 9.70
N THR A 245 12.67 5.44 10.65
CA THR A 245 13.93 6.13 10.94
C THR A 245 15.01 5.14 11.39
N GLU A 246 14.63 4.17 12.20
CA GLU A 246 15.57 3.18 12.75
C GLU A 246 15.79 1.96 11.84
N ALA A 247 14.83 1.56 11.02
CA ALA A 247 14.94 0.36 10.17
C ALA A 247 16.14 0.45 9.18
N PRO A 248 16.74 -0.69 8.81
CA PRO A 248 17.70 -0.73 7.70
C PRO A 248 17.02 -0.31 6.39
N THR A 249 17.78 0.12 5.39
CA THR A 249 17.24 0.66 4.12
C THR A 249 16.21 -0.28 3.48
N ALA A 250 16.54 -1.55 3.26
CA ALA A 250 15.59 -2.53 2.70
C ALA A 250 14.35 -2.72 3.58
N GLY A 251 14.49 -2.66 4.93
CA GLY A 251 13.37 -2.68 5.86
C GLY A 251 12.43 -1.49 5.64
N SER A 252 12.96 -0.28 5.46
CA SER A 252 12.15 0.91 5.16
C SER A 252 11.47 0.82 3.79
N VAL A 253 12.15 0.28 2.77
CA VAL A 253 11.59 0.06 1.43
C VAL A 253 10.40 -0.90 1.48
N ILE A 254 10.56 -2.05 2.12
CA ILE A 254 9.48 -3.04 2.24
C ILE A 254 8.33 -2.51 3.11
N LEU A 255 8.65 -1.82 4.21
CA LEU A 255 7.65 -1.24 5.10
C LEU A 255 6.78 -0.22 4.33
N ALA A 256 7.41 0.76 3.66
CA ALA A 256 6.69 1.74 2.85
C ALA A 256 6.08 1.15 1.57
N GLY A 257 6.79 0.23 0.92
CA GLY A 257 6.38 -0.34 -0.37
C GLY A 257 5.17 -1.25 -0.29
N VAL A 258 5.15 -2.17 0.68
CA VAL A 258 4.16 -3.25 0.75
C VAL A 258 3.44 -3.33 2.10
N LEU A 259 4.15 -3.30 3.23
CA LEU A 259 3.55 -3.59 4.55
C LEU A 259 2.41 -2.63 4.92
N LEU A 260 2.54 -1.34 4.62
CA LEU A 260 1.47 -0.38 4.84
C LEU A 260 0.23 -0.69 3.98
N LYS A 261 0.45 -1.25 2.78
CA LYS A 261 -0.63 -1.62 1.85
C LYS A 261 -1.40 -2.86 2.29
N LEU A 262 -0.83 -3.70 3.14
CA LEU A 262 -1.60 -4.77 3.77
C LEU A 262 -2.76 -4.22 4.60
N GLY A 263 -2.58 -3.03 5.22
CA GLY A 263 -3.65 -2.34 5.95
C GLY A 263 -4.71 -1.76 5.02
N THR A 264 -4.31 -1.03 3.95
CA THR A 264 -5.26 -0.48 2.96
C THR A 264 -5.98 -1.58 2.18
N TYR A 265 -5.28 -2.66 1.84
CA TYR A 265 -5.89 -3.86 1.25
C TYR A 265 -6.89 -4.50 2.22
N GLY A 266 -6.56 -4.57 3.51
CA GLY A 266 -7.47 -5.07 4.55
C GLY A 266 -8.73 -4.20 4.71
N ILE A 267 -8.60 -2.86 4.64
CA ILE A 267 -9.75 -1.95 4.63
C ILE A 267 -10.62 -2.21 3.39
N TYR A 268 -10.00 -2.32 2.22
CA TYR A 268 -10.72 -2.59 0.98
C TYR A 268 -11.42 -3.96 1.03
N ARG A 269 -10.68 -5.03 1.33
CA ARG A 269 -11.18 -6.41 1.21
C ARG A 269 -12.15 -6.79 2.33
N PHE A 270 -11.91 -6.37 3.56
CA PHE A 270 -12.67 -6.81 4.73
C PHE A 270 -13.55 -5.71 5.32
N ALA A 271 -13.02 -4.50 5.55
CA ALA A 271 -13.84 -3.46 6.15
C ALA A 271 -14.95 -3.01 5.20
N LEU A 272 -14.63 -2.80 3.93
CA LEU A 272 -15.63 -2.44 2.91
C LEU A 272 -16.47 -3.65 2.48
N GLY A 273 -15.85 -4.82 2.30
CA GLY A 273 -16.55 -6.04 1.87
C GLY A 273 -17.53 -6.57 2.92
N TYR A 274 -17.13 -6.64 4.20
CA TYR A 274 -17.95 -7.24 5.27
C TYR A 274 -18.94 -6.26 5.90
N THR A 275 -18.64 -4.96 5.88
CA THR A 275 -19.44 -3.95 6.58
C THR A 275 -19.83 -2.77 5.70
N PRO A 276 -20.42 -3.00 4.50
CA PRO A 276 -20.69 -1.92 3.55
C PRO A 276 -21.62 -0.86 4.12
N ASP A 277 -22.70 -1.23 4.81
CA ASP A 277 -23.66 -0.26 5.36
C ASP A 277 -23.02 0.62 6.46
N ALA A 278 -22.24 0.00 7.35
CA ALA A 278 -21.53 0.73 8.39
C ALA A 278 -20.42 1.61 7.79
N PHE A 279 -19.72 1.13 6.75
CA PHE A 279 -18.68 1.90 6.09
C PHE A 279 -19.27 3.15 5.41
N VAL A 280 -20.40 3.03 4.70
CA VAL A 280 -21.16 4.16 4.14
C VAL A 280 -21.60 5.14 5.24
N TYR A 281 -22.11 4.61 6.36
CA TYR A 281 -22.57 5.44 7.47
C TYR A 281 -21.42 6.25 8.11
N TYR A 282 -20.25 5.63 8.33
CA TYR A 282 -19.09 6.24 8.97
C TYR A 282 -18.07 6.85 7.98
N ALA A 283 -18.32 6.82 6.67
CA ALA A 283 -17.42 7.39 5.67
C ALA A 283 -17.02 8.86 5.96
N PRO A 284 -17.92 9.76 6.42
CA PRO A 284 -17.55 11.12 6.80
C PRO A 284 -16.55 11.19 7.96
N VAL A 285 -16.68 10.30 8.94
CA VAL A 285 -15.76 10.24 10.09
C VAL A 285 -14.38 9.72 9.62
N ILE A 286 -14.36 8.65 8.83
CA ILE A 286 -13.15 8.08 8.26
C ILE A 286 -12.43 9.13 7.41
N ALA A 287 -13.16 9.81 6.51
CA ALA A 287 -12.62 10.87 5.66
C ALA A 287 -12.06 12.05 6.47
N THR A 288 -12.74 12.44 7.55
CA THR A 288 -12.26 13.50 8.46
C THR A 288 -10.93 13.13 9.11
N LEU A 289 -10.81 11.89 9.61
CA LEU A 289 -9.54 11.39 10.19
C LEU A 289 -8.42 11.33 9.14
N CYS A 290 -8.75 10.93 7.91
CA CYS A 290 -7.80 10.96 6.79
C CYS A 290 -7.31 12.37 6.50
N ILE A 291 -8.21 13.35 6.41
CA ILE A 291 -7.85 14.75 6.14
C ILE A 291 -7.01 15.34 7.27
N ILE A 292 -7.34 15.05 8.53
CA ILE A 292 -6.50 15.45 9.66
C ILE A 292 -5.10 14.84 9.50
N GLY A 293 -5.01 13.54 9.14
CA GLY A 293 -3.74 12.86 8.89
C GLY A 293 -2.94 13.48 7.74
N ILE A 294 -3.60 13.87 6.65
CA ILE A 294 -2.99 14.55 5.49
C ILE A 294 -2.37 15.87 5.92
N LEU A 295 -3.15 16.74 6.55
CA LEU A 295 -2.69 18.08 6.94
C LEU A 295 -1.67 18.01 8.06
N TYR A 296 -1.97 17.28 9.13
CA TYR A 296 -1.09 17.14 10.30
C TYR A 296 0.23 16.46 9.94
N GLY A 297 0.17 15.33 9.18
CA GLY A 297 1.35 14.63 8.71
C GLY A 297 2.24 15.51 7.84
N GLY A 298 1.63 16.26 6.92
CA GLY A 298 2.33 17.22 6.06
C GLY A 298 3.00 18.37 6.84
N LEU A 299 2.31 18.95 7.81
CA LEU A 299 2.87 20.02 8.67
C LEU A 299 4.02 19.51 9.54
N ILE A 300 3.94 18.27 10.03
CA ILE A 300 5.07 17.66 10.76
C ILE A 300 6.29 17.46 9.85
N CYS A 301 6.09 17.07 8.58
CA CYS A 301 7.21 16.96 7.62
C CYS A 301 8.00 18.25 7.52
N TRP A 302 7.33 19.38 7.53
CA TRP A 302 7.96 20.70 7.38
C TRP A 302 9.00 21.03 8.47
N VAL A 303 8.76 20.56 9.70
CA VAL A 303 9.65 20.84 10.83
C VAL A 303 10.73 19.77 11.05
N GLN A 304 10.75 18.70 10.23
CA GLN A 304 11.78 17.66 10.37
C GLN A 304 13.14 18.14 9.90
N THR A 305 14.17 17.67 10.59
CA THR A 305 15.59 17.89 10.24
C THR A 305 16.26 16.63 9.69
N ASP A 306 15.69 15.44 9.94
CA ASP A 306 16.14 14.15 9.41
C ASP A 306 15.35 13.84 8.13
N VAL A 307 16.07 13.67 7.00
CA VAL A 307 15.46 13.37 5.67
C VAL A 307 14.63 12.09 5.72
N LYS A 308 15.12 11.06 6.38
CA LYS A 308 14.43 9.76 6.48
C LYS A 308 13.13 9.86 7.28
N LYS A 309 13.17 10.65 8.36
CA LYS A 309 12.01 10.93 9.19
C LYS A 309 10.96 11.77 8.47
N LEU A 310 11.41 12.74 7.64
CA LEU A 310 10.52 13.54 6.79
C LEU A 310 9.76 12.64 5.81
N VAL A 311 10.46 11.76 5.07
CA VAL A 311 9.83 10.84 4.12
C VAL A 311 8.94 9.81 4.86
N ALA A 312 9.25 9.44 6.10
CA ALA A 312 8.38 8.58 6.88
C ALA A 312 7.05 9.27 7.24
N TYR A 313 7.07 10.53 7.66
CA TYR A 313 5.84 11.30 7.93
C TYR A 313 5.04 11.61 6.67
N SER A 314 5.71 11.81 5.52
CA SER A 314 5.01 11.99 4.24
C SER A 314 4.12 10.79 3.89
N SER A 315 4.53 9.57 4.27
CA SER A 315 3.71 8.37 4.08
C SER A 315 2.39 8.42 4.87
N VAL A 316 2.36 9.06 6.05
CA VAL A 316 1.10 9.27 6.81
C VAL A 316 0.14 10.15 6.01
N ALA A 317 0.63 11.23 5.42
CA ALA A 317 -0.18 12.12 4.59
C ALA A 317 -0.66 11.43 3.30
N HIS A 318 0.24 10.77 2.57
CA HIS A 318 -0.09 10.10 1.30
C HIS A 318 -1.08 8.94 1.48
N LEU A 319 -0.94 8.13 2.54
CA LEU A 319 -1.90 7.06 2.83
C LEU A 319 -3.24 7.59 3.36
N GLY A 320 -3.25 8.81 3.91
CA GLY A 320 -4.49 9.54 4.17
C GLY A 320 -5.31 9.74 2.90
N PHE A 321 -4.69 10.18 1.79
CA PHE A 321 -5.36 10.26 0.48
C PHE A 321 -5.84 8.89 -0.02
N CYS A 322 -5.03 7.85 0.17
CA CYS A 322 -5.39 6.49 -0.24
C CYS A 322 -6.71 6.03 0.43
N VAL A 323 -6.84 6.18 1.76
CA VAL A 323 -8.05 5.77 2.47
C VAL A 323 -9.21 6.76 2.23
N LEU A 324 -8.92 8.05 2.01
CA LEU A 324 -9.92 9.03 1.60
C LEU A 324 -10.58 8.63 0.26
N GLY A 325 -9.78 8.14 -0.69
CA GLY A 325 -10.30 7.59 -1.96
C GLY A 325 -11.22 6.39 -1.76
N LEU A 326 -10.92 5.48 -0.81
CA LEU A 326 -11.84 4.39 -0.45
C LEU A 326 -13.13 4.93 0.16
N ALA A 327 -13.03 5.92 1.05
CA ALA A 327 -14.20 6.53 1.71
C ALA A 327 -15.10 7.32 0.75
N ALA A 328 -14.64 7.65 -0.44
CA ALA A 328 -15.46 8.26 -1.49
C ALA A 328 -16.52 7.29 -2.04
N LEU A 329 -16.33 5.97 -1.92
CA LEU A 329 -17.28 4.92 -2.26
C LEU A 329 -17.78 4.97 -3.71
N ASN A 330 -16.98 5.51 -4.61
CA ASN A 330 -17.27 5.58 -6.03
C ASN A 330 -16.12 5.02 -6.87
N HIS A 331 -16.40 4.74 -8.12
CA HIS A 331 -15.44 4.14 -9.05
C HIS A 331 -14.11 4.93 -9.09
N THR A 332 -14.19 6.24 -9.23
CA THR A 332 -13.02 7.11 -9.34
C THR A 332 -12.16 7.09 -8.07
N GLY A 333 -12.78 7.21 -6.90
CA GLY A 333 -12.08 7.23 -5.62
C GLY A 333 -11.43 5.89 -5.27
N ILE A 334 -12.18 4.78 -5.42
CA ILE A 334 -11.68 3.43 -5.14
C ILE A 334 -10.55 3.07 -6.10
N GLN A 335 -10.72 3.34 -7.41
CA GLN A 335 -9.67 3.12 -8.40
C GLN A 335 -8.41 3.95 -8.10
N GLY A 336 -8.60 5.24 -7.75
CA GLY A 336 -7.51 6.13 -7.31
C GLY A 336 -6.78 5.59 -6.09
N SER A 337 -7.51 5.07 -5.10
CA SER A 337 -6.95 4.47 -3.89
C SER A 337 -6.06 3.26 -4.19
N ILE A 338 -6.54 2.31 -5.01
CA ILE A 338 -5.78 1.11 -5.37
C ILE A 338 -4.53 1.50 -6.16
N LEU A 339 -4.64 2.42 -7.11
CA LEU A 339 -3.48 2.95 -7.83
C LEU A 339 -2.50 3.64 -6.88
N TYR A 340 -3.00 4.34 -5.85
CA TYR A 340 -2.13 5.01 -4.89
C TYR A 340 -1.36 4.02 -4.02
N MET A 341 -1.94 2.85 -3.71
CA MET A 341 -1.18 1.78 -3.06
C MET A 341 0.08 1.40 -3.86
N ILE A 342 -0.06 1.24 -5.18
CA ILE A 342 1.06 0.89 -6.07
C ILE A 342 2.04 2.06 -6.18
N ASN A 343 1.53 3.24 -6.52
CA ASN A 343 2.31 4.42 -6.83
C ASN A 343 3.15 4.91 -5.65
N HIS A 344 2.56 4.95 -4.44
CA HIS A 344 3.30 5.26 -3.22
C HIS A 344 4.39 4.22 -2.95
N GLY A 345 4.12 2.92 -3.23
CA GLY A 345 5.13 1.87 -3.08
C GLY A 345 6.35 2.08 -3.96
N LEU A 346 6.15 2.50 -5.20
CA LEU A 346 7.22 2.77 -6.16
C LEU A 346 8.03 4.01 -5.79
N SER A 347 7.38 5.16 -5.66
CA SER A 347 8.05 6.45 -5.45
C SER A 347 8.70 6.54 -4.06
N THR A 348 7.97 6.20 -3.00
CA THR A 348 8.49 6.27 -1.62
C THR A 348 9.52 5.19 -1.34
N GLY A 349 9.35 3.98 -1.92
CA GLY A 349 10.38 2.93 -1.87
C GLY A 349 11.70 3.40 -2.46
N ALA A 350 11.66 4.07 -3.62
CA ALA A 350 12.84 4.66 -4.25
C ALA A 350 13.48 5.79 -3.43
N LEU A 351 12.66 6.64 -2.80
CA LEU A 351 13.18 7.70 -1.91
C LEU A 351 13.93 7.10 -0.71
N PHE A 352 13.42 6.03 -0.09
CA PHE A 352 14.14 5.34 0.98
C PHE A 352 15.43 4.69 0.51
N LEU A 353 15.49 4.14 -0.71
CA LEU A 353 16.75 3.64 -1.30
C LEU A 353 17.77 4.77 -1.46
N LEU A 354 17.37 5.88 -2.06
CA LEU A 354 18.24 7.04 -2.28
C LEU A 354 18.78 7.62 -0.97
N ILE A 355 17.94 7.72 0.05
CA ILE A 355 18.36 8.13 1.40
C ILE A 355 19.35 7.11 1.99
N GLY A 356 19.13 5.82 1.76
CA GLY A 356 20.04 4.76 2.19
C GLY A 356 21.40 4.88 1.51
N PHE A 357 21.45 5.05 0.20
CA PHE A 357 22.69 5.22 -0.57
C PHE A 357 23.46 6.49 -0.18
N MET A 358 22.77 7.56 0.10
CA MET A 358 23.36 8.77 0.66
C MET A 358 23.95 8.50 2.06
N TYR A 359 23.20 7.82 2.92
CA TYR A 359 23.65 7.50 4.28
C TYR A 359 24.88 6.56 4.31
N GLU A 360 25.00 5.62 3.38
CA GLU A 360 26.20 4.78 3.26
C GLU A 360 27.47 5.59 2.97
N ARG A 361 27.35 6.79 2.39
CA ARG A 361 28.48 7.66 2.03
C ARG A 361 28.79 8.72 3.08
N TYR A 362 27.76 9.33 3.63
CA TYR A 362 27.88 10.49 4.52
C TYR A 362 27.64 10.17 6.00
N HIS A 363 27.10 8.99 6.34
CA HIS A 363 26.77 8.54 7.68
C HIS A 363 25.90 9.49 8.51
N THR A 364 25.26 10.45 7.86
CA THR A 364 24.28 11.37 8.47
C THR A 364 23.04 11.52 7.59
N ARG A 365 21.91 11.85 8.20
CA ARG A 365 20.62 12.15 7.55
C ARG A 365 20.13 13.54 7.91
N ASN A 366 20.94 14.29 8.69
CA ASN A 366 20.57 15.61 9.17
C ASN A 366 20.76 16.65 8.06
N MET A 367 19.65 17.27 7.61
CA MET A 367 19.65 18.31 6.56
C MET A 367 20.43 19.59 6.94
N LYS A 368 20.90 19.72 8.19
CA LYS A 368 21.77 20.83 8.60
C LYS A 368 23.24 20.52 8.32
N GLU A 369 23.61 19.24 8.27
CA GLU A 369 24.98 18.75 8.10
C GLU A 369 25.32 18.42 6.65
N ILE A 370 24.31 18.19 5.80
CA ILE A 370 24.45 17.86 4.38
C ILE A 370 23.70 18.87 3.52
N GLY A 371 24.26 19.21 2.37
CA GLY A 371 23.62 20.10 1.39
C GLY A 371 24.43 20.20 0.10
N GLY A 372 23.80 20.65 -0.99
CA GLY A 372 24.47 20.84 -2.28
C GLY A 372 25.01 19.56 -2.91
N LEU A 373 24.45 18.40 -2.58
CA LEU A 373 24.98 17.09 -2.99
C LEU A 373 24.97 16.88 -4.51
N ALA A 374 24.19 17.65 -5.27
CA ALA A 374 24.20 17.58 -6.73
C ALA A 374 25.59 17.84 -7.35
N ALA A 375 26.41 18.62 -6.67
CA ALA A 375 27.79 18.90 -7.14
C ALA A 375 28.71 17.66 -7.10
N LYS A 376 28.47 16.74 -6.15
CA LYS A 376 29.29 15.53 -5.98
C LYS A 376 28.59 14.24 -6.43
N MET A 377 27.26 14.22 -6.39
CA MET A 377 26.42 13.07 -6.71
C MET A 377 25.34 13.46 -7.74
N PRO A 378 25.70 13.83 -8.97
CA PRO A 378 24.73 14.30 -9.97
C PRO A 378 23.73 13.23 -10.40
N ILE A 379 24.12 11.95 -10.48
CA ILE A 379 23.21 10.85 -10.84
C ILE A 379 22.22 10.61 -9.70
N TRP A 380 22.69 10.57 -8.46
CA TRP A 380 21.83 10.48 -7.28
C TRP A 380 20.85 11.66 -7.21
N ALA A 381 21.35 12.88 -7.45
CA ALA A 381 20.52 14.09 -7.44
C ALA A 381 19.41 14.03 -8.49
N THR A 382 19.71 13.54 -9.70
CA THR A 382 18.74 13.36 -10.77
C THR A 382 17.61 12.41 -10.35
N PHE A 383 17.95 11.24 -9.81
CA PHE A 383 16.94 10.30 -9.31
C PHE A 383 16.18 10.87 -8.10
N MET A 384 16.85 11.57 -7.20
CA MET A 384 16.22 12.18 -6.02
C MET A 384 15.17 13.21 -6.41
N VAL A 385 15.51 14.12 -7.35
CA VAL A 385 14.56 15.09 -7.88
C VAL A 385 13.42 14.40 -8.60
N PHE A 386 13.69 13.39 -9.44
CA PHE A 386 12.67 12.64 -10.17
C PHE A 386 11.63 12.00 -9.20
N PHE A 387 12.08 11.25 -8.19
CA PHE A 387 11.17 10.58 -7.27
C PHE A 387 10.49 11.55 -6.29
N VAL A 388 11.13 12.67 -5.97
CA VAL A 388 10.46 13.75 -5.24
C VAL A 388 9.33 14.34 -6.08
N MET A 389 9.54 14.64 -7.37
CA MET A 389 8.49 15.15 -8.26
C MET A 389 7.36 14.13 -8.44
N ALA A 390 7.69 12.82 -8.49
CA ALA A 390 6.69 11.75 -8.49
C ALA A 390 5.85 11.75 -7.20
N SER A 391 6.47 12.01 -6.05
CA SER A 391 5.79 12.05 -4.75
C SER A 391 5.03 13.36 -4.50
N VAL A 392 5.45 14.47 -5.12
CA VAL A 392 4.71 15.75 -5.11
C VAL A 392 3.42 15.68 -5.92
N GLY A 393 3.31 14.70 -6.83
CA GLY A 393 2.18 14.60 -7.74
C GLY A 393 2.33 15.51 -8.97
N LEU A 394 3.52 15.56 -9.57
CA LEU A 394 3.71 16.29 -10.83
C LEU A 394 2.95 15.60 -11.97
N PRO A 395 2.11 16.32 -12.75
CA PRO A 395 1.46 15.76 -13.93
C PRO A 395 2.44 15.10 -14.89
N GLY A 396 2.10 13.90 -15.37
CA GLY A 396 3.00 13.05 -16.16
C GLY A 396 3.78 12.01 -15.34
N LEU A 397 3.70 12.05 -14.00
CA LEU A 397 4.24 11.03 -13.11
C LEU A 397 3.11 10.32 -12.33
N ASN A 398 3.41 9.13 -11.87
CA ASN A 398 2.44 8.20 -11.27
C ASN A 398 1.70 8.75 -10.05
N GLY A 399 2.35 9.56 -9.21
CA GLY A 399 1.75 10.15 -8.01
C GLY A 399 0.54 11.01 -8.33
N PHE A 400 0.64 11.87 -9.35
CA PHE A 400 -0.45 12.75 -9.76
C PHE A 400 -1.73 11.98 -10.10
N VAL A 401 -1.61 10.92 -10.89
CA VAL A 401 -2.78 10.16 -11.37
C VAL A 401 -3.61 9.64 -10.19
N SER A 402 -2.96 9.00 -9.24
CA SER A 402 -3.66 8.39 -8.10
C SER A 402 -4.18 9.41 -7.10
N GLU A 403 -3.39 10.44 -6.79
CA GLU A 403 -3.78 11.48 -5.84
C GLU A 403 -4.94 12.33 -6.36
N PHE A 404 -4.87 12.71 -7.63
CA PHE A 404 -5.96 13.42 -8.31
C PHE A 404 -7.26 12.61 -8.31
N LEU A 405 -7.21 11.31 -8.62
CA LEU A 405 -8.38 10.45 -8.62
C LEU A 405 -8.99 10.28 -7.22
N CYS A 406 -8.17 10.18 -6.16
CA CYS A 406 -8.68 10.14 -4.79
C CYS A 406 -9.43 11.44 -4.43
N MET A 407 -8.87 12.59 -4.77
CA MET A 407 -9.50 13.90 -4.54
C MET A 407 -10.74 14.09 -5.40
N PHE A 408 -10.67 13.74 -6.69
CA PHE A 408 -11.79 13.90 -7.61
C PHE A 408 -12.95 12.95 -7.27
N GLY A 409 -12.65 11.71 -6.89
CA GLY A 409 -13.63 10.79 -6.34
C GLY A 409 -14.30 11.34 -5.07
N THR A 410 -13.52 11.93 -4.17
CA THR A 410 -14.05 12.58 -2.97
C THR A 410 -14.94 13.77 -3.30
N PHE A 411 -14.56 14.58 -4.29
CA PHE A 411 -15.37 15.71 -4.80
C PHE A 411 -16.72 15.24 -5.34
N GLN A 412 -16.74 14.16 -6.11
CA GLN A 412 -17.94 13.60 -6.71
C GLN A 412 -18.85 12.86 -5.71
N ALA A 413 -18.37 12.52 -4.53
CA ALA A 413 -19.07 11.72 -3.52
C ALA A 413 -20.13 12.52 -2.76
N SER A 414 -21.06 13.16 -3.46
CA SER A 414 -22.15 13.97 -2.90
C SER A 414 -23.37 13.95 -3.79
N ASP A 415 -24.54 13.75 -3.20
CA ASP A 415 -25.85 13.76 -3.90
C ASP A 415 -26.11 15.06 -4.67
N GLN A 416 -25.61 16.18 -4.11
CA GLN A 416 -25.83 17.50 -4.71
C GLN A 416 -24.93 17.75 -5.93
N TRP A 417 -23.72 17.18 -5.96
CA TRP A 417 -22.70 17.49 -6.96
C TRP A 417 -22.55 16.40 -8.02
N SER A 418 -23.01 15.19 -7.73
CA SER A 418 -23.10 14.13 -8.72
C SER A 418 -24.18 14.37 -9.77
N THR A 419 -25.15 15.25 -9.47
CA THR A 419 -26.37 15.45 -10.28
C THR A 419 -26.51 16.84 -10.91
N GLY A 420 -25.71 17.86 -10.52
CA GLY A 420 -26.09 19.23 -10.81
C GLY A 420 -25.16 20.06 -11.69
N ILE A 421 -23.86 19.94 -11.59
CA ILE A 421 -22.94 20.88 -12.26
C ILE A 421 -22.22 20.26 -13.46
N TRP A 422 -21.95 18.96 -13.44
CA TRP A 422 -21.12 18.30 -14.44
C TRP A 422 -21.83 17.22 -15.24
N GLY A 423 -23.11 17.02 -15.02
CA GLY A 423 -23.92 16.07 -15.75
C GLY A 423 -25.35 16.08 -15.23
N SER A 424 -26.27 16.44 -16.07
CA SER A 424 -27.67 16.71 -15.75
C SER A 424 -28.50 15.45 -15.50
N GLU A 425 -27.94 14.27 -15.49
CA GLU A 425 -28.72 13.06 -15.27
C GLU A 425 -28.36 12.41 -13.95
N LYS A 426 -29.41 12.20 -13.16
CA LYS A 426 -29.35 11.42 -11.92
C LYS A 426 -28.49 10.19 -12.13
N ALA A 427 -27.69 9.88 -11.15
CA ALA A 427 -26.81 8.76 -11.01
C ALA A 427 -27.37 7.39 -11.48
N SER A 428 -27.71 7.28 -12.74
CA SER A 428 -28.00 6.01 -13.41
C SER A 428 -26.74 5.38 -13.99
N THR A 429 -25.62 6.12 -13.99
CA THR A 429 -24.32 5.64 -14.43
C THR A 429 -23.55 5.13 -13.21
N ILE A 430 -23.08 3.89 -13.29
CA ILE A 430 -22.13 3.29 -12.38
C ILE A 430 -20.94 4.25 -12.22
N GLY A 431 -20.85 4.95 -11.11
CA GLY A 431 -19.79 5.93 -10.88
C GLY A 431 -20.21 7.29 -10.33
N ALA A 432 -21.49 7.67 -10.50
CA ALA A 432 -22.03 8.82 -9.82
C ALA A 432 -22.70 8.36 -8.52
N THR A 433 -22.32 8.87 -7.38
CA THR A 433 -22.61 8.18 -6.13
C THR A 433 -23.41 8.99 -5.14
N VAL A 434 -24.24 8.25 -4.45
CA VAL A 434 -24.87 8.62 -3.19
C VAL A 434 -23.82 8.64 -2.07
N GLY A 435 -22.76 9.44 -2.22
CA GLY A 435 -21.73 9.59 -1.19
C GLY A 435 -22.09 10.68 -0.19
N LYS A 436 -21.54 10.58 1.00
CA LYS A 436 -21.72 11.56 2.10
C LYS A 436 -20.57 12.56 2.22
N LEU A 437 -19.64 12.58 1.28
CA LEU A 437 -18.51 13.50 1.24
C LEU A 437 -18.83 14.71 0.34
N GLY A 438 -17.97 15.10 -0.54
CA GLY A 438 -18.23 16.14 -1.54
C GLY A 438 -17.16 17.22 -1.59
N PRO A 439 -17.46 18.37 -2.22
CA PRO A 439 -16.48 19.39 -2.56
C PRO A 439 -15.67 19.92 -1.38
N TRP A 440 -16.29 20.07 -0.21
CA TRP A 440 -15.60 20.60 0.96
C TRP A 440 -14.52 19.65 1.49
N TYR A 441 -14.79 18.33 1.51
CA TYR A 441 -13.78 17.34 1.87
C TYR A 441 -12.62 17.35 0.88
N ALA A 442 -12.91 17.40 -0.42
CA ALA A 442 -11.90 17.48 -1.46
C ALA A 442 -11.09 18.79 -1.39
N ALA A 443 -11.75 19.93 -1.18
CA ALA A 443 -11.09 21.22 -1.06
C ALA A 443 -10.12 21.29 0.13
N VAL A 444 -10.53 20.77 1.30
CA VAL A 444 -9.65 20.74 2.47
C VAL A 444 -8.52 19.73 2.28
N ALA A 445 -8.78 18.56 1.67
CA ALA A 445 -7.75 17.58 1.35
C ALA A 445 -6.71 18.14 0.36
N SER A 446 -7.14 18.95 -0.63
CA SER A 446 -6.24 19.54 -1.63
C SER A 446 -5.17 20.47 -1.04
N LEU A 447 -5.41 21.06 0.13
CA LEU A 447 -4.38 21.81 0.87
C LEU A 447 -3.19 20.91 1.24
N GLY A 448 -3.43 19.60 1.41
CA GLY A 448 -2.37 18.62 1.66
C GLY A 448 -1.39 18.49 0.50
N VAL A 449 -1.84 18.61 -0.75
CA VAL A 449 -0.98 18.59 -1.94
C VAL A 449 -0.04 19.79 -1.93
N ILE A 450 -0.55 20.99 -1.58
CA ILE A 450 0.27 22.20 -1.46
C ILE A 450 1.32 22.03 -0.36
N ILE A 451 0.92 21.52 0.80
CA ILE A 451 1.83 21.26 1.92
C ILE A 451 2.88 20.21 1.51
N ALA A 452 2.48 19.15 0.77
CA ALA A 452 3.40 18.14 0.28
C ALA A 452 4.45 18.71 -0.66
N ALA A 453 4.03 19.53 -1.62
CA ALA A 453 4.96 20.25 -2.49
C ALA A 453 5.94 21.12 -1.70
N MET A 454 5.44 21.86 -0.71
CA MET A 454 6.29 22.75 0.10
C MET A 454 7.39 21.97 0.85
N TYR A 455 7.05 20.93 1.64
CA TYR A 455 8.08 20.25 2.43
C TYR A 455 9.04 19.42 1.57
N LEU A 456 8.58 18.83 0.47
CA LEU A 456 9.45 18.07 -0.43
C LEU A 456 10.40 18.96 -1.22
N LEU A 457 9.92 20.09 -1.74
CA LEU A 457 10.78 21.06 -2.44
C LEU A 457 11.79 21.73 -1.51
N ILE A 458 11.40 22.02 -0.26
CA ILE A 458 12.34 22.51 0.76
C ILE A 458 13.42 21.46 1.06
N MET A 459 13.05 20.18 1.16
CA MET A 459 14.01 19.09 1.33
C MET A 459 15.00 19.02 0.16
N VAL A 460 14.51 19.08 -1.09
CA VAL A 460 15.36 19.09 -2.30
C VAL A 460 16.27 20.33 -2.30
N GLY A 461 15.72 21.52 -2.03
CA GLY A 461 16.50 22.76 -1.96
C GLY A 461 17.63 22.72 -0.91
N LYS A 462 17.41 22.05 0.22
CA LYS A 462 18.42 21.94 1.29
C LYS A 462 19.44 20.85 1.03
N VAL A 463 19.03 19.67 0.55
CA VAL A 463 19.90 18.48 0.46
C VAL A 463 20.56 18.37 -0.91
N VAL A 464 19.79 18.57 -1.99
CA VAL A 464 20.26 18.37 -3.35
C VAL A 464 20.95 19.62 -3.86
N PHE A 465 20.32 20.79 -3.71
CA PHE A 465 20.81 22.07 -4.18
C PHE A 465 21.35 22.94 -3.02
N GLY A 466 21.88 24.12 -3.35
CA GLY A 466 22.45 25.02 -2.38
C GLY A 466 23.95 24.83 -2.17
N PRO A 467 24.54 25.43 -1.13
CA PRO A 467 25.97 25.31 -0.85
C PRO A 467 26.32 23.90 -0.43
N LEU A 468 27.46 23.39 -0.93
CA LEU A 468 27.97 22.07 -0.56
C LEU A 468 28.29 22.04 0.94
N LYS A 469 27.68 21.11 1.66
CA LYS A 469 27.94 20.81 3.07
C LYS A 469 28.20 19.34 3.23
N GLU A 470 29.30 19.02 3.94
CA GLU A 470 29.68 17.65 4.25
C GLU A 470 29.97 17.52 5.74
N PRO A 471 29.64 16.37 6.36
CA PRO A 471 29.92 16.09 7.76
C PRO A 471 31.43 16.21 8.02
N GLY A 472 31.86 17.01 9.03
CA GLY A 472 33.26 17.20 9.39
C GLY A 472 34.00 18.27 8.59
N GLY A 473 33.36 18.92 7.62
CA GLY A 473 33.90 20.12 6.98
C GLY A 473 33.70 21.35 7.90
N HIS A 474 34.75 21.78 8.61
CA HIS A 474 34.77 23.10 9.17
C HIS A 474 34.64 24.12 8.02
N ASP A 475 33.80 25.11 8.22
CA ASP A 475 33.66 26.27 7.29
C ASP A 475 35.04 26.72 6.83
N ALA A 476 35.34 26.53 5.55
CA ALA A 476 36.60 26.99 4.93
C ALA A 476 36.57 28.50 4.73
N HIS A 477 36.53 29.26 5.83
CA HIS A 477 36.89 30.65 5.88
C HIS A 477 37.83 30.89 7.07
N GLY A 478 39.12 30.92 6.76
CA GLY A 478 40.16 31.61 7.56
C GLY A 478 40.99 30.70 8.49
N GLY A 479 42.29 30.61 8.18
CA GLY A 479 43.30 30.33 9.19
C GLY A 479 44.29 29.21 8.86
N HIS A 480 45.47 29.60 8.37
CA HIS A 480 46.69 28.79 8.33
C HIS A 480 47.08 28.28 9.73
N GLY A 481 47.44 27.01 9.83
CA GLY A 481 48.04 26.46 11.03
C GLY A 481 48.36 24.98 10.89
N GLY A 482 49.61 24.63 10.65
CA GLY A 482 50.08 23.25 10.54
C GLY A 482 50.10 22.52 11.88
N GLY A 483 50.01 21.18 11.84
CA GLY A 483 50.18 20.31 12.98
C GLY A 483 50.14 18.86 12.56
N HIS A 484 51.33 18.21 12.53
CA HIS A 484 51.48 16.75 12.36
C HIS A 484 50.90 15.95 13.54
N GLY A 485 50.24 14.85 13.24
CA GLY A 485 49.85 13.89 14.26
C GLY A 485 49.33 12.59 13.61
N GLY A 486 50.20 11.59 13.49
CA GLY A 486 49.85 10.29 12.94
C GLY A 486 48.97 9.46 13.90
N GLY A 487 48.11 8.67 13.35
CA GLY A 487 47.31 7.65 14.05
C GLY A 487 46.80 6.62 13.05
N HIS A 488 47.51 5.50 12.91
CA HIS A 488 47.09 4.34 12.12
C HIS A 488 45.86 3.68 12.77
N GLY A 489 44.74 3.72 12.12
CA GLY A 489 43.63 2.83 12.31
C GLY A 489 43.23 2.29 10.95
N SER A 490 43.64 1.08 10.61
CA SER A 490 43.29 0.41 9.36
C SER A 490 41.85 -0.10 9.42
N ASP A 491 40.89 0.76 9.18
CA ASP A 491 39.56 0.30 8.84
C ASP A 491 39.46 0.14 7.31
N SER A 492 39.37 -1.11 6.87
CA SER A 492 39.12 -1.48 5.48
C SER A 492 37.69 -1.10 5.07
N HIS A 493 37.38 0.19 5.05
CA HIS A 493 36.16 0.67 4.41
C HIS A 493 36.38 0.57 2.90
N THR A 494 35.62 -0.29 2.24
CA THR A 494 35.47 -0.29 0.79
C THR A 494 35.01 1.12 0.41
N HIS A 495 35.92 1.92 -0.16
CA HIS A 495 35.60 3.27 -0.64
C HIS A 495 34.51 3.17 -1.72
N LEU A 496 33.28 3.49 -1.34
CA LEU A 496 32.23 3.67 -2.32
C LEU A 496 32.58 4.87 -3.22
N PRO A 497 32.29 4.81 -4.53
CA PRO A 497 32.48 5.97 -5.41
C PRO A 497 31.60 7.14 -4.91
N ALA A 498 32.01 8.35 -5.24
CA ALA A 498 31.32 9.56 -4.79
C ALA A 498 29.82 9.55 -5.20
N ASP A 499 29.47 9.06 -6.39
CA ASP A 499 28.10 8.95 -6.88
C ASP A 499 27.62 7.48 -6.92
N LEU A 500 26.43 7.24 -7.44
CA LEU A 500 25.79 5.93 -7.52
C LEU A 500 26.60 4.92 -8.35
N THR A 501 26.66 3.72 -7.84
CA THR A 501 27.23 2.56 -8.55
C THR A 501 26.22 2.00 -9.58
N ALA A 502 26.72 1.24 -10.56
CA ALA A 502 25.84 0.55 -11.54
C ALA A 502 24.78 -0.33 -10.87
N ARG A 503 25.12 -1.00 -9.76
CA ARG A 503 24.17 -1.81 -8.98
C ARG A 503 23.03 -0.96 -8.40
N GLU A 504 23.34 0.20 -7.82
CA GLU A 504 22.37 1.11 -7.22
C GLU A 504 21.46 1.71 -8.29
N ILE A 505 22.02 2.06 -9.46
CA ILE A 505 21.26 2.52 -10.63
C ILE A 505 20.33 1.40 -11.12
N THR A 506 20.80 0.14 -11.20
CA THR A 506 19.97 -1.01 -11.60
C THR A 506 18.78 -1.20 -10.65
N ALA A 507 18.92 -0.90 -9.36
CA ALA A 507 17.82 -0.96 -8.40
C ALA A 507 16.80 0.19 -8.58
N LEU A 508 17.23 1.37 -9.04
CA LEU A 508 16.37 2.56 -9.18
C LEU A 508 15.65 2.65 -10.53
N VAL A 509 16.30 2.20 -11.61
CA VAL A 509 15.77 2.32 -12.98
C VAL A 509 14.39 1.65 -13.16
N PRO A 510 14.14 0.42 -12.69
CA PRO A 510 12.82 -0.20 -12.81
C PRO A 510 11.71 0.61 -12.12
N LEU A 511 12.02 1.20 -10.95
CA LEU A 511 11.08 2.05 -10.22
C LEU A 511 10.81 3.36 -10.97
N ALA A 512 11.85 3.97 -11.54
CA ALA A 512 11.71 5.21 -12.31
C ALA A 512 10.89 4.99 -13.60
N LEU A 513 11.15 3.90 -14.32
CA LEU A 513 10.38 3.52 -15.50
C LEU A 513 8.92 3.25 -15.16
N ALA A 514 8.64 2.52 -14.08
CA ALA A 514 7.28 2.27 -13.63
C ALA A 514 6.55 3.58 -13.26
N CYS A 515 7.22 4.51 -12.54
CA CYS A 515 6.66 5.82 -12.21
C CYS A 515 6.32 6.64 -13.47
N LEU A 516 7.19 6.60 -14.49
CA LEU A 516 6.96 7.31 -15.74
C LEU A 516 5.83 6.67 -16.56
N ILE A 517 5.86 5.34 -16.72
CA ILE A 517 4.85 4.60 -17.49
C ILE A 517 3.46 4.79 -16.88
N PHE A 518 3.32 4.63 -15.57
CA PHE A 518 2.03 4.77 -14.88
C PHE A 518 1.56 6.22 -14.79
N GLY A 519 2.47 7.19 -14.94
CA GLY A 519 2.11 8.60 -15.02
C GLY A 519 1.64 9.05 -16.40
N VAL A 520 2.30 8.56 -17.46
CA VAL A 520 2.00 8.94 -18.86
C VAL A 520 0.89 8.07 -19.46
N TYR A 521 0.89 6.76 -19.17
CA TYR A 521 -0.03 5.79 -19.75
C TYR A 521 -0.63 4.85 -18.69
N PRO A 522 -1.50 5.37 -17.80
CA PRO A 522 -2.13 4.57 -16.75
C PRO A 522 -3.26 3.66 -17.24
N LYS A 523 -3.66 3.76 -18.52
CA LYS A 523 -4.80 3.06 -19.10
C LYS A 523 -4.83 1.54 -18.80
N PRO A 524 -3.72 0.77 -18.92
CA PRO A 524 -3.75 -0.66 -18.62
C PRO A 524 -4.13 -0.96 -17.16
N LEU A 525 -3.70 -0.10 -16.22
CA LEU A 525 -4.07 -0.24 -14.80
C LEU A 525 -5.54 0.09 -14.59
N PHE A 526 -6.07 1.09 -15.29
CA PHE A 526 -7.50 1.41 -15.23
C PHE A 526 -8.37 0.28 -15.74
N GLU A 527 -7.98 -0.33 -16.86
CA GLU A 527 -8.68 -1.48 -17.42
C GLU A 527 -8.63 -2.69 -16.48
N ALA A 528 -7.47 -2.98 -15.89
CA ALA A 528 -7.30 -4.07 -14.94
C ALA A 528 -8.14 -3.90 -13.65
N LEU A 529 -8.40 -2.66 -13.23
CA LEU A 529 -9.14 -2.34 -12.02
C LEU A 529 -10.64 -2.11 -12.26
N LYS A 530 -11.08 -2.05 -13.53
CA LYS A 530 -12.45 -1.66 -13.85
C LYS A 530 -13.46 -2.63 -13.22
N GLU A 531 -13.37 -3.92 -13.51
CA GLU A 531 -14.33 -4.91 -13.02
C GLU A 531 -14.38 -5.02 -11.49
N PRO A 532 -13.25 -5.25 -10.77
CA PRO A 532 -13.32 -5.40 -9.33
C PRO A 532 -13.79 -4.14 -8.60
N VAL A 533 -13.51 -2.96 -9.18
CA VAL A 533 -14.02 -1.69 -8.63
C VAL A 533 -15.50 -1.51 -8.92
N ASP A 534 -15.96 -1.84 -10.13
CA ASP A 534 -17.39 -1.82 -10.48
C ASP A 534 -18.20 -2.76 -9.59
N ASP A 535 -17.69 -3.97 -9.34
CA ASP A 535 -18.34 -4.95 -8.47
C ASP A 535 -18.38 -4.47 -7.01
N THR A 536 -17.30 -3.84 -6.53
CA THR A 536 -17.27 -3.24 -5.19
C THR A 536 -18.28 -2.09 -5.07
N VAL A 537 -18.38 -1.22 -6.07
CA VAL A 537 -19.35 -0.10 -6.07
C VAL A 537 -20.78 -0.63 -6.08
N LYS A 538 -21.08 -1.62 -6.93
CA LYS A 538 -22.39 -2.29 -6.94
C LYS A 538 -22.72 -2.91 -5.58
N TRP A 539 -21.75 -3.61 -5.00
CA TRP A 539 -21.88 -4.25 -3.69
C TRP A 539 -22.23 -3.25 -2.58
N VAL A 540 -21.47 -2.17 -2.49
CA VAL A 540 -21.65 -1.13 -1.47
C VAL A 540 -22.98 -0.40 -1.61
N HIS A 541 -23.42 -0.13 -2.83
CA HIS A 541 -24.66 0.60 -3.10
C HIS A 541 -25.87 -0.32 -3.31
N LYS A 542 -25.69 -1.65 -3.17
CA LYS A 542 -26.75 -2.65 -3.38
C LYS A 542 -27.47 -2.47 -4.73
N ILE A 543 -26.70 -2.11 -5.78
CA ILE A 543 -27.23 -2.00 -7.13
C ILE A 543 -27.39 -3.41 -7.69
N GLU A 544 -28.63 -3.85 -7.92
CA GLU A 544 -28.92 -5.13 -8.56
C GLU A 544 -28.32 -5.17 -9.98
N ALA A 545 -27.68 -6.28 -10.33
CA ALA A 545 -27.29 -6.52 -11.71
C ALA A 545 -28.55 -6.52 -12.59
N PRO A 546 -28.55 -5.88 -13.77
CA PRO A 546 -29.67 -5.98 -14.69
C PRO A 546 -29.94 -7.47 -14.98
N ALA A 547 -31.19 -7.90 -14.87
CA ALA A 547 -31.57 -9.29 -15.12
C ALA A 547 -31.06 -9.72 -16.49
N LEU A 548 -30.30 -10.82 -16.53
CA LEU A 548 -29.88 -11.41 -17.79
C LEU A 548 -31.12 -11.74 -18.64
N PRO A 549 -31.04 -11.62 -19.98
CA PRO A 549 -32.19 -11.78 -20.86
C PRO A 549 -32.86 -13.18 -20.81
N ASP A 550 -32.32 -14.13 -20.11
CA ASP A 550 -32.75 -15.52 -20.07
C ASP A 550 -33.70 -15.90 -18.93
N GLY A 551 -34.34 -14.94 -18.26
CA GLY A 551 -35.48 -15.19 -17.37
C GLY A 551 -35.20 -15.99 -16.08
N ASN A 552 -33.95 -16.28 -15.74
CA ASN A 552 -33.57 -16.93 -14.49
C ASN A 552 -33.23 -15.89 -13.42
N VAL A 553 -34.25 -15.38 -12.77
CA VAL A 553 -34.11 -14.57 -11.55
C VAL A 553 -33.67 -15.46 -10.40
N ASN A 554 -32.54 -15.16 -9.80
CA ASN A 554 -32.15 -15.80 -8.53
C ASN A 554 -33.14 -15.34 -7.44
N PRO A 555 -33.99 -16.20 -6.89
CA PRO A 555 -35.10 -15.79 -6.00
C PRO A 555 -34.66 -15.28 -4.62
N ASN A 556 -33.38 -15.21 -4.33
CA ASN A 556 -32.84 -14.91 -3.00
C ASN A 556 -32.31 -13.48 -2.79
N MET A 557 -32.65 -12.53 -3.66
CA MET A 557 -32.23 -11.11 -3.52
C MET A 557 -33.43 -10.14 -3.43
N ILE A 558 -34.52 -10.51 -2.80
CA ILE A 558 -35.65 -9.57 -2.62
C ILE A 558 -35.67 -9.07 -1.17
N GLY A 559 -35.02 -7.92 -0.95
CA GLY A 559 -35.23 -7.06 0.21
C GLY A 559 -35.66 -5.69 -0.30
N SER A 560 -36.96 -5.41 -0.23
CA SER A 560 -37.69 -4.14 -0.37
C SER A 560 -36.89 -2.88 -0.79
N ALA A 561 -36.84 -2.60 -2.10
CA ALA A 561 -36.68 -1.28 -2.64
C ALA A 561 -37.95 -0.91 -3.41
N GLU A 562 -38.52 0.27 -3.10
CA GLU A 562 -39.66 0.80 -3.85
C GLU A 562 -39.33 0.92 -5.34
N ALA A 563 -40.25 0.45 -6.17
CA ALA A 563 -40.12 0.33 -7.62
C ALA A 563 -39.77 1.66 -8.29
N VAL A 564 -38.57 1.74 -8.86
CA VAL A 564 -38.22 2.77 -9.86
C VAL A 564 -38.59 2.20 -11.24
N THR A 565 -39.64 2.73 -11.83
CA THR A 565 -40.11 2.38 -13.18
C THR A 565 -39.03 2.65 -14.24
N PRO A 566 -38.78 1.74 -15.18
CA PRO A 566 -37.81 1.96 -16.25
C PRO A 566 -38.36 3.01 -17.26
N VAL A 567 -37.61 4.08 -17.49
CA VAL A 567 -37.86 5.04 -18.56
C VAL A 567 -37.30 4.45 -19.88
N ALA A 568 -38.10 3.62 -20.51
CA ALA A 568 -37.96 3.26 -21.92
C ALA A 568 -38.78 4.25 -22.76
N ASN A 569 -38.29 5.45 -23.04
CA ASN A 569 -38.80 6.33 -24.10
C ASN A 569 -38.01 7.66 -24.18
N ALA A 570 -36.74 7.59 -24.52
CA ALA A 570 -35.95 8.82 -24.81
C ALA A 570 -35.09 8.69 -26.09
N VAL A 571 -35.39 7.75 -26.98
CA VAL A 571 -34.63 7.62 -28.24
C VAL A 571 -35.43 8.17 -29.47
N SER A 572 -36.70 8.58 -29.31
CA SER A 572 -37.50 9.04 -30.43
C SER A 572 -37.49 10.56 -30.67
N ASN A 573 -36.86 11.38 -29.81
CA ASN A 573 -36.95 12.86 -29.95
C ASN A 573 -35.67 13.55 -30.48
N VAL A 574 -34.65 12.81 -30.94
CA VAL A 574 -33.41 13.42 -31.51
C VAL A 574 -33.48 13.57 -33.04
N GLN A 575 -34.55 13.09 -33.71
CA GLN A 575 -34.68 13.20 -35.18
C GLN A 575 -35.56 14.37 -35.65
N GLU A 576 -36.13 15.19 -34.77
CA GLU A 576 -37.04 16.29 -35.15
C GLU A 576 -36.47 17.72 -35.01
N ILE A 577 -35.17 17.86 -34.62
CA ILE A 577 -34.49 19.18 -34.52
C ILE A 577 -33.45 19.40 -35.64
N ALA A 578 -33.39 18.50 -36.63
CA ALA A 578 -32.53 18.65 -37.81
C ALA A 578 -33.34 18.71 -39.12
N ARG A 579 -34.44 19.46 -39.14
CA ARG A 579 -35.09 19.93 -40.36
C ARG A 579 -35.41 21.39 -40.25
#